data_aa9fdb77c0f99291bc22441c7c86156c
#
_entry.id   aa9fdb77c0f99291bc22441c7c86156c
#
_cell.length_a   1.000
_cell.length_b   1.000
_cell.length_c   1.000
_cell.angle_alpha   90.00
_cell.angle_beta   90.00
_cell.angle_gamma   90.00
#
_symmetry.space_group_name_H-M   'P 1'
#
loop_
_entity.id
_entity.type
_entity.pdbx_description
1 polymer ?
#
loop_
_entity_poly.entity_id
_entity_poly.type
_entity_poly.pdbx_seq_one_letter_code
_entity_poly.pdbx_strand_id
1 'polypeptide(L)'
;MEQNFLINGETLGASQEGMLATELYLISHYLFRRNVLNGKVETAVKPAEGQAPLWKPLTQSALNSIIIRAKRECVCENGSPKSDIVEYVNSDEIDTFDPIADYLEHLPKWDGENHVARLFNRLPGVDSELMGYLATWLRSVVAHWLQMDTIHGNECVPTLIGAQGCGKTTFFVRLLPPHLRTYYLDHLNLSNKFDKEMALTNNLLVNIDELDAIRPSQHAALKQTLSKSKVNGRPIYGASQEDRPRYASFVATTNNPHPLTDVTGSRRYICMTIPYGKYIDNTGEIDYDQLYAQVLYELRVQKSPYWFNNDEVARIQQLNLNYLEQKDIADIVRICFRKPEPGELAQSMNCERLLEIITKEYPSVKATHGTKVYLGKTMRTLGFESTDCGHVAHYKVIPLKASSKREPSSLLEMAEHEKARQNVKVA
;
A
#
# COMPACT_ATOMS: atom_id res chain seq x y z
N MET A 1 15.63 35.62 -47.97
CA MET A 1 16.55 34.48 -48.23
C MET A 1 15.80 33.26 -47.85
N GLU A 2 15.33 32.48 -48.83
CA GLU A 2 14.71 31.19 -48.57
C GLU A 2 15.78 30.27 -48.02
N GLN A 3 15.69 29.90 -46.75
CA GLN A 3 16.51 28.83 -46.20
C GLN A 3 15.86 27.51 -46.61
N ASN A 4 16.29 26.95 -47.74
CA ASN A 4 15.88 25.61 -48.12
C ASN A 4 16.56 24.62 -47.18
N PHE A 5 15.78 23.91 -46.35
CA PHE A 5 16.28 22.81 -45.55
C PHE A 5 16.56 21.61 -46.48
N LEU A 6 17.75 21.05 -46.39
CA LEU A 6 18.15 19.85 -47.13
C LEU A 6 18.39 18.70 -46.14
N ILE A 7 17.73 17.56 -46.33
CA ILE A 7 18.08 16.31 -45.68
C ILE A 7 18.57 15.36 -46.77
N ASN A 8 19.76 14.77 -46.58
CA ASN A 8 20.42 13.89 -47.54
C ASN A 8 20.58 14.48 -48.98
N GLY A 9 20.62 15.80 -49.10
CA GLY A 9 20.79 16.47 -50.40
C GLY A 9 19.51 16.67 -51.22
N GLU A 10 18.35 16.32 -50.68
CA GLU A 10 17.05 16.54 -51.30
C GLU A 10 16.34 17.74 -50.66
N THR A 11 15.64 18.53 -51.44
CA THR A 11 14.81 19.64 -50.97
C THR A 11 13.58 19.11 -50.27
N LEU A 12 13.33 19.57 -49.04
CA LEU A 12 12.17 19.13 -48.25
C LEU A 12 10.85 19.65 -48.89
N GLY A 13 9.80 18.85 -48.74
CA GLY A 13 8.45 19.32 -49.07
C GLY A 13 7.92 20.28 -48.01
N ALA A 14 6.99 21.14 -48.34
CA ALA A 14 6.44 22.18 -47.48
C ALA A 14 5.91 21.68 -46.14
N SER A 15 5.38 20.43 -46.08
CA SER A 15 4.92 19.81 -44.84
C SER A 15 6.09 19.44 -43.90
N GLN A 16 7.20 18.96 -44.44
CA GLN A 16 8.42 18.63 -43.71
C GLN A 16 9.13 19.88 -43.19
N GLU A 17 9.14 20.96 -44.00
CA GLU A 17 9.68 22.25 -43.59
C GLU A 17 8.89 22.84 -42.41
N GLY A 18 7.55 22.74 -42.43
CA GLY A 18 6.69 23.20 -41.34
C GLY A 18 6.91 22.42 -40.06
N MET A 19 7.08 21.10 -40.14
CA MET A 19 7.38 20.25 -38.99
C MET A 19 8.73 20.60 -38.36
N LEU A 20 9.80 20.69 -39.19
CA LEU A 20 11.12 21.07 -38.69
C LEU A 20 11.16 22.48 -38.09
N ALA A 21 10.47 23.44 -38.71
CA ALA A 21 10.35 24.80 -38.17
C ALA A 21 9.65 24.79 -36.80
N THR A 22 8.62 23.93 -36.63
CA THR A 22 7.93 23.76 -35.35
C THR A 22 8.83 23.12 -34.28
N GLU A 23 9.59 22.10 -34.62
CA GLU A 23 10.56 21.47 -33.69
C GLU A 23 11.64 22.47 -33.28
N LEU A 24 12.24 23.18 -34.20
CA LEU A 24 13.26 24.21 -33.92
C LEU A 24 12.70 25.33 -33.04
N TYR A 25 11.46 25.74 -33.27
CA TYR A 25 10.78 26.69 -32.40
C TYR A 25 10.62 26.15 -30.98
N LEU A 26 10.14 24.91 -30.81
CA LEU A 26 9.95 24.30 -29.51
C LEU A 26 11.27 24.15 -28.74
N ILE A 27 12.31 23.62 -29.38
CA ILE A 27 13.64 23.42 -28.77
C ILE A 27 14.30 24.78 -28.42
N SER A 28 14.03 25.83 -29.21
CA SER A 28 14.60 27.16 -28.98
C SER A 28 14.00 27.87 -27.77
N HIS A 29 12.69 27.67 -27.52
CA HIS A 29 11.93 28.44 -26.53
C HIS A 29 11.53 27.67 -25.29
N TYR A 30 11.44 26.34 -25.37
CA TYR A 30 10.92 25.50 -24.31
C TYR A 30 11.83 24.31 -24.02
N LEU A 31 11.68 23.79 -22.82
CA LEU A 31 12.16 22.48 -22.41
C LEU A 31 10.95 21.62 -22.04
N PHE A 32 11.01 20.35 -22.41
CA PHE A 32 9.99 19.37 -22.09
C PHE A 32 10.63 18.15 -21.45
N ARG A 33 9.92 17.53 -20.52
CA ARG A 33 10.30 16.24 -19.94
C ARG A 33 9.06 15.46 -19.56
N ARG A 34 9.11 14.14 -19.66
CA ARG A 34 8.04 13.24 -19.26
C ARG A 34 8.34 12.63 -17.91
N ASN A 35 7.47 12.90 -16.94
CA ASN A 35 7.58 12.35 -15.61
C ASN A 35 7.20 10.86 -15.61
N VAL A 36 8.12 9.98 -15.23
CA VAL A 36 7.94 8.52 -15.30
C VAL A 36 6.93 7.99 -14.29
N LEU A 37 6.70 8.67 -13.15
CA LEU A 37 5.75 8.23 -12.15
C LEU A 37 4.30 8.37 -12.62
N ASN A 38 3.97 9.53 -13.18
CA ASN A 38 2.58 9.87 -13.52
C ASN A 38 2.30 9.98 -15.03
N GLY A 39 3.33 9.82 -15.87
CA GLY A 39 3.25 9.91 -17.34
C GLY A 39 2.96 11.30 -17.87
N LYS A 40 2.90 12.33 -17.01
CA LYS A 40 2.59 13.70 -17.42
C LYS A 40 3.84 14.38 -17.99
N VAL A 41 3.61 15.20 -19.01
CA VAL A 41 4.65 16.08 -19.53
C VAL A 41 4.76 17.32 -18.66
N GLU A 42 5.98 17.71 -18.35
CA GLU A 42 6.34 18.96 -17.71
C GLU A 42 7.04 19.86 -18.75
N THR A 43 6.85 21.15 -18.62
CA THR A 43 7.47 22.15 -19.51
C THR A 43 8.07 23.28 -18.71
N ALA A 44 9.15 23.84 -19.22
CA ALA A 44 9.73 25.08 -18.76
C ALA A 44 10.04 25.98 -19.96
N VAL A 45 9.95 27.30 -19.80
CA VAL A 45 10.53 28.22 -20.74
C VAL A 45 12.05 28.10 -20.64
N LYS A 46 12.74 28.04 -21.78
CA LYS A 46 14.20 27.91 -21.82
C LYS A 46 14.84 29.07 -21.02
N PRO A 47 15.56 28.77 -19.94
CA PRO A 47 16.11 29.80 -19.07
C PRO A 47 17.28 30.51 -19.74
N ALA A 48 17.60 31.70 -19.25
CA ALA A 48 18.86 32.36 -19.62
C ALA A 48 20.05 31.54 -19.09
N GLU A 49 21.21 31.74 -19.68
CA GLU A 49 22.44 31.04 -19.29
C GLU A 49 22.72 31.19 -17.79
N GLY A 50 22.97 30.08 -17.12
CA GLY A 50 23.21 30.02 -15.65
C GLY A 50 21.96 30.02 -14.77
N GLN A 51 20.76 30.02 -15.31
CA GLN A 51 19.51 29.92 -14.56
C GLN A 51 18.92 28.52 -14.64
N ALA A 52 18.41 28.04 -13.52
CA ALA A 52 17.69 26.77 -13.51
C ALA A 52 16.29 26.87 -14.15
N PRO A 53 15.84 25.86 -14.91
CA PRO A 53 14.52 25.86 -15.51
C PRO A 53 13.41 25.77 -14.45
N LEU A 54 12.36 26.58 -14.61
CA LEU A 54 11.18 26.51 -13.75
C LEU A 54 10.15 25.55 -14.35
N TRP A 55 10.21 24.31 -13.96
CA TRP A 55 9.33 23.25 -14.44
C TRP A 55 7.89 23.40 -13.94
N LYS A 56 6.94 23.19 -14.83
CA LYS A 56 5.49 23.21 -14.54
C LYS A 56 4.81 22.10 -15.34
N PRO A 57 3.72 21.51 -14.83
CA PRO A 57 2.93 20.56 -15.61
C PRO A 57 2.44 21.21 -16.93
N LEU A 58 2.58 20.50 -18.04
CA LEU A 58 2.02 20.90 -19.32
C LEU A 58 0.50 20.68 -19.31
N THR A 59 -0.24 21.65 -18.77
CA THR A 59 -1.70 21.62 -18.81
C THR A 59 -2.22 21.90 -20.21
N GLN A 60 -3.48 21.53 -20.51
CA GLN A 60 -4.11 21.87 -21.78
C GLN A 60 -4.08 23.38 -22.08
N SER A 61 -4.22 24.20 -21.04
CA SER A 61 -4.12 25.66 -21.15
C SER A 61 -2.71 26.11 -21.52
N ALA A 62 -1.68 25.49 -20.88
CA ALA A 62 -0.28 25.79 -21.21
C ALA A 62 0.05 25.38 -22.65
N LEU A 63 -0.37 24.20 -23.10
CA LEU A 63 -0.22 23.70 -24.45
C LEU A 63 -0.87 24.62 -25.46
N ASN A 64 -2.11 25.05 -25.21
CA ASN A 64 -2.81 26.00 -26.05
C ASN A 64 -2.08 27.37 -26.14
N SER A 65 -1.47 27.80 -25.04
CA SER A 65 -0.68 29.04 -25.03
C SER A 65 0.57 28.95 -25.91
N ILE A 66 1.25 27.78 -25.89
CA ILE A 66 2.39 27.51 -26.79
C ILE A 66 1.94 27.55 -28.26
N ILE A 67 0.83 26.86 -28.58
CA ILE A 67 0.26 26.82 -29.92
C ILE A 67 -0.11 28.24 -30.42
N ILE A 68 -0.76 29.05 -29.58
CA ILE A 68 -1.14 30.41 -29.92
C ILE A 68 0.11 31.28 -30.19
N ARG A 69 1.14 31.13 -29.36
CA ARG A 69 2.40 31.86 -29.54
C ARG A 69 3.07 31.48 -30.86
N ALA A 70 3.23 30.17 -31.13
CA ALA A 70 3.79 29.68 -32.39
C ALA A 70 3.04 30.21 -33.62
N LYS A 71 1.70 30.30 -33.56
CA LYS A 71 0.89 30.90 -34.62
C LYS A 71 1.15 32.40 -34.79
N ARG A 72 1.30 33.15 -33.71
CA ARG A 72 1.58 34.60 -33.75
C ARG A 72 2.95 34.89 -34.31
N GLU A 73 3.90 34.01 -34.08
CA GLU A 73 5.27 34.11 -34.56
C GLU A 73 5.42 33.54 -35.99
N CYS A 74 4.30 33.09 -36.60
CA CYS A 74 4.27 32.57 -37.97
C CYS A 74 5.29 31.44 -38.21
N VAL A 75 5.41 30.52 -37.26
CA VAL A 75 6.37 29.40 -37.28
C VAL A 75 6.18 28.52 -38.54
N CYS A 76 4.95 28.34 -39.00
CA CYS A 76 4.61 27.67 -40.25
C CYS A 76 4.07 28.71 -41.25
N GLU A 77 4.64 28.75 -42.45
CA GLU A 77 4.15 29.64 -43.53
C GLU A 77 2.75 29.25 -44.00
N ASN A 78 2.50 27.94 -44.12
CA ASN A 78 1.22 27.36 -44.54
C ASN A 78 0.69 26.38 -43.51
N GLY A 79 -0.47 26.70 -42.92
CA GLY A 79 -1.13 25.76 -41.98
C GLY A 79 -1.07 26.16 -40.51
N SER A 80 -1.20 25.19 -39.64
CA SER A 80 -1.21 25.38 -38.19
C SER A 80 -0.20 24.43 -37.55
N PRO A 81 0.72 24.93 -36.71
CA PRO A 81 1.70 24.10 -36.01
C PRO A 81 1.08 23.21 -34.86
N LYS A 82 -0.25 23.21 -34.77
CA LYS A 82 -0.93 22.50 -33.63
C LYS A 82 -0.69 21.00 -33.60
N SER A 83 -0.82 20.32 -34.76
CA SER A 83 -0.60 18.88 -34.87
C SER A 83 0.83 18.52 -34.49
N ASP A 84 1.78 19.21 -35.09
CA ASP A 84 3.21 18.93 -34.88
C ASP A 84 3.64 19.18 -33.44
N ILE A 85 3.13 20.25 -32.80
CA ILE A 85 3.37 20.53 -31.38
C ILE A 85 2.79 19.39 -30.50
N VAL A 86 1.55 18.94 -30.78
CA VAL A 86 0.92 17.87 -30.03
C VAL A 86 1.64 16.55 -30.23
N GLU A 87 2.07 16.22 -31.44
CA GLU A 87 2.84 15.03 -31.77
C GLU A 87 4.20 15.05 -31.06
N TYR A 88 4.94 16.16 -31.17
CA TYR A 88 6.23 16.33 -30.49
C TYR A 88 6.16 16.12 -28.99
N VAL A 89 5.24 16.77 -28.29
CA VAL A 89 5.13 16.63 -26.81
C VAL A 89 4.63 15.26 -26.35
N ASN A 90 4.04 14.46 -27.25
CA ASN A 90 3.59 13.10 -26.97
C ASN A 90 4.54 12.03 -27.53
N SER A 91 5.60 12.41 -28.24
CA SER A 91 6.61 11.50 -28.78
C SER A 91 7.67 11.12 -27.73
N ASP A 92 8.55 10.20 -28.09
CA ASP A 92 9.72 9.82 -27.30
C ASP A 92 10.93 10.77 -27.54
N GLU A 93 10.73 11.84 -28.30
CA GLU A 93 11.75 12.89 -28.52
C GLU A 93 11.98 13.78 -27.30
N ILE A 94 11.06 13.74 -26.33
CA ILE A 94 11.22 14.45 -25.06
C ILE A 94 11.86 13.59 -23.99
N ASP A 95 12.75 14.19 -23.20
CA ASP A 95 13.46 13.48 -22.12
C ASP A 95 12.51 12.85 -21.10
N THR A 96 12.89 11.72 -20.55
CA THR A 96 12.24 11.15 -19.38
C THR A 96 12.85 11.74 -18.10
N PHE A 97 12.02 11.89 -17.06
CA PHE A 97 12.41 12.42 -15.76
C PHE A 97 11.83 11.58 -14.64
N ASP A 98 12.71 11.02 -13.82
CA ASP A 98 12.32 10.35 -12.59
C ASP A 98 12.59 11.27 -11.39
N PRO A 99 11.54 11.87 -10.79
CA PRO A 99 11.72 12.82 -9.70
C PRO A 99 12.31 12.23 -8.43
N ILE A 100 12.16 10.93 -8.22
CA ILE A 100 12.74 10.28 -7.04
C ILE A 100 14.19 9.84 -7.29
N ALA A 101 14.49 9.34 -8.46
CA ALA A 101 15.87 9.02 -8.84
C ALA A 101 16.72 10.30 -8.85
N ASP A 102 16.23 11.36 -9.46
CA ASP A 102 16.90 12.67 -9.49
C ASP A 102 17.17 13.18 -8.06
N TYR A 103 16.18 13.12 -7.16
CA TYR A 103 16.38 13.54 -5.76
C TYR A 103 17.44 12.70 -5.07
N LEU A 104 17.35 11.37 -5.17
CA LEU A 104 18.27 10.46 -4.47
C LEU A 104 19.71 10.51 -5.01
N GLU A 105 19.89 10.83 -6.28
CA GLU A 105 21.23 10.97 -6.90
C GLU A 105 21.95 12.25 -6.48
N HIS A 106 21.20 13.31 -6.13
CA HIS A 106 21.77 14.60 -5.73
C HIS A 106 21.92 14.78 -4.22
N LEU A 107 21.65 13.73 -3.43
CA LEU A 107 21.80 13.78 -1.98
C LEU A 107 23.27 13.98 -1.57
N PRO A 108 23.52 14.75 -0.50
CA PRO A 108 24.85 14.88 0.05
C PRO A 108 25.34 13.56 0.66
N LYS A 109 26.62 13.48 0.98
CA LYS A 109 27.13 12.36 1.77
C LYS A 109 26.52 12.39 3.16
N TRP A 110 26.11 11.20 3.66
CA TRP A 110 25.61 11.04 5.02
C TRP A 110 26.63 11.50 6.06
N ASP A 111 26.19 12.27 7.05
CA ASP A 111 27.00 12.88 8.10
C ASP A 111 27.36 11.90 9.24
N GLY A 112 26.75 10.69 9.26
CA GLY A 112 26.98 9.68 10.29
C GLY A 112 25.98 9.73 11.46
N GLU A 113 25.08 10.73 11.50
CA GLU A 113 24.06 10.87 12.53
C GLU A 113 22.81 10.01 12.22
N ASN A 114 22.13 9.57 13.28
CA ASN A 114 20.94 8.71 13.08
C ASN A 114 19.66 9.54 12.88
N HIS A 115 19.43 10.00 11.65
CA HIS A 115 18.25 10.78 11.26
C HIS A 115 16.97 9.92 11.21
N VAL A 116 17.10 8.63 10.92
CA VAL A 116 15.96 7.67 10.95
C VAL A 116 15.42 7.56 12.37
N ALA A 117 16.28 7.41 13.36
CA ALA A 117 15.83 7.40 14.75
C ALA A 117 15.26 8.75 15.20
N ARG A 118 15.86 9.88 14.79
CA ARG A 118 15.31 11.23 15.05
C ARG A 118 13.90 11.40 14.49
N LEU A 119 13.66 10.87 13.28
CA LEU A 119 12.34 10.92 12.66
C LEU A 119 11.31 10.13 13.47
N PHE A 120 11.57 8.85 13.74
CA PHE A 120 10.57 7.99 14.38
C PHE A 120 10.44 8.22 15.89
N ASN A 121 11.43 8.81 16.57
CA ASN A 121 11.30 9.28 17.96
C ASN A 121 10.26 10.41 18.13
N ARG A 122 9.77 11.01 17.05
CA ARG A 122 8.63 11.94 17.07
C ARG A 122 7.30 11.26 17.39
N LEU A 123 7.25 9.93 17.29
CA LEU A 123 6.08 9.10 17.59
C LEU A 123 6.11 8.72 19.08
N PRO A 124 5.20 9.22 19.90
CA PRO A 124 5.12 8.83 21.31
C PRO A 124 4.82 7.34 21.45
N GLY A 125 5.61 6.63 22.26
CA GLY A 125 5.42 5.20 22.54
C GLY A 125 6.17 4.24 21.61
N VAL A 126 7.02 4.75 20.73
CA VAL A 126 7.94 3.90 19.94
C VAL A 126 9.06 3.41 20.86
N ASP A 127 9.22 2.09 20.95
CA ASP A 127 10.33 1.42 21.61
C ASP A 127 11.43 1.02 20.60
N SER A 128 12.47 0.38 21.08
CA SER A 128 13.60 -0.04 20.24
C SER A 128 13.22 -1.13 19.21
N GLU A 129 12.25 -2.01 19.55
CA GLU A 129 11.78 -3.08 18.64
C GLU A 129 11.01 -2.45 17.47
N LEU A 130 10.06 -1.59 17.77
CA LEU A 130 9.30 -0.85 16.74
C LEU A 130 10.19 0.06 15.90
N MET A 131 11.18 0.71 16.52
CA MET A 131 12.17 1.51 15.81
C MET A 131 12.91 0.68 14.75
N GLY A 132 13.32 -0.54 15.08
CA GLY A 132 13.97 -1.47 14.15
C GLY A 132 13.06 -1.81 12.96
N TYR A 133 11.78 -2.09 13.22
CA TYR A 133 10.81 -2.39 12.15
C TYR A 133 10.53 -1.18 11.26
N LEU A 134 10.41 0.02 11.83
CA LEU A 134 10.21 1.24 11.05
C LEU A 134 11.43 1.58 10.19
N ALA A 135 12.64 1.37 10.69
CA ALA A 135 13.87 1.57 9.93
C ALA A 135 13.96 0.56 8.76
N THR A 136 13.63 -0.72 8.99
CA THR A 136 13.57 -1.74 7.93
C THR A 136 12.52 -1.40 6.89
N TRP A 137 11.33 -0.95 7.32
CA TRP A 137 10.27 -0.51 6.42
C TRP A 137 10.72 0.70 5.57
N LEU A 138 11.38 1.70 6.16
CA LEU A 138 11.84 2.87 5.42
C LEU A 138 12.93 2.50 4.40
N ARG A 139 13.82 1.57 4.73
CA ARG A 139 14.76 1.00 3.74
C ARG A 139 14.02 0.31 2.60
N SER A 140 12.96 -0.46 2.91
CA SER A 140 12.12 -1.08 1.87
C SER A 140 11.45 -0.05 0.97
N VAL A 141 10.95 1.07 1.52
CA VAL A 141 10.40 2.19 0.75
C VAL A 141 11.43 2.69 -0.27
N VAL A 142 12.64 3.04 0.18
CA VAL A 142 13.69 3.57 -0.69
C VAL A 142 14.21 2.52 -1.68
N ALA A 143 14.31 1.25 -1.27
CA ALA A 143 14.68 0.16 -2.17
C ALA A 143 13.69 0.00 -3.34
N HIS A 144 12.39 0.16 -3.09
CA HIS A 144 11.36 0.17 -4.15
C HIS A 144 11.44 1.42 -5.03
N TRP A 145 11.73 2.57 -4.47
CA TRP A 145 11.97 3.79 -5.26
C TRP A 145 13.16 3.63 -6.21
N LEU A 146 14.20 2.93 -5.78
CA LEU A 146 15.37 2.61 -6.58
C LEU A 146 15.20 1.40 -7.50
N GLN A 147 14.04 0.77 -7.51
CA GLN A 147 13.76 -0.47 -8.25
C GLN A 147 14.77 -1.60 -7.95
N MET A 148 15.29 -1.66 -6.72
CA MET A 148 16.22 -2.70 -6.26
C MET A 148 15.52 -4.06 -6.12
N ASP A 149 14.22 -4.07 -5.87
CA ASP A 149 13.40 -5.28 -5.82
C ASP A 149 12.21 -5.15 -6.79
N THR A 150 12.22 -5.96 -7.83
CA THR A 150 11.15 -6.04 -8.84
C THR A 150 10.31 -7.31 -8.70
N ILE A 151 10.64 -8.18 -7.74
CA ILE A 151 9.99 -9.47 -7.53
C ILE A 151 8.99 -9.37 -6.38
N HIS A 152 9.35 -8.68 -5.30
CA HIS A 152 8.52 -8.55 -4.11
C HIS A 152 7.94 -7.14 -4.00
N GLY A 153 6.76 -7.02 -3.42
CA GLY A 153 6.19 -5.74 -3.01
C GLY A 153 6.55 -5.42 -1.57
N ASN A 154 6.65 -4.13 -1.21
CA ASN A 154 6.68 -3.74 0.19
C ASN A 154 5.28 -3.99 0.81
N GLU A 155 5.09 -5.18 1.40
CA GLU A 155 3.81 -5.60 1.97
C GLU A 155 3.52 -4.98 3.34
N CYS A 156 4.56 -4.48 4.03
CA CYS A 156 4.41 -3.99 5.39
C CYS A 156 3.86 -2.56 5.42
N VAL A 157 2.94 -2.33 6.35
CA VAL A 157 2.15 -1.11 6.49
C VAL A 157 2.29 -0.59 7.92
N PRO A 158 3.16 0.39 8.19
CA PRO A 158 3.13 1.11 9.46
C PRO A 158 1.75 1.71 9.70
N THR A 159 1.17 1.39 10.86
CA THR A 159 -0.21 1.73 11.18
C THR A 159 -0.25 2.53 12.47
N LEU A 160 -0.61 3.81 12.38
CA LEU A 160 -0.76 4.69 13.54
C LEU A 160 -2.19 4.64 14.08
N ILE A 161 -2.31 4.23 15.32
CA ILE A 161 -3.57 4.09 16.05
C ILE A 161 -3.61 5.16 17.13
N GLY A 162 -4.67 5.95 17.22
CA GLY A 162 -4.78 6.99 18.26
C GLY A 162 -5.92 7.94 18.04
N ALA A 163 -6.14 8.83 18.99
CA ALA A 163 -7.24 9.80 18.95
C ALA A 163 -7.22 10.67 17.70
N GLN A 164 -8.39 11.15 17.29
CA GLN A 164 -8.50 12.12 16.21
C GLN A 164 -7.70 13.39 16.55
N GLY A 165 -7.02 13.95 15.56
CA GLY A 165 -6.24 15.18 15.72
C GLY A 165 -4.87 15.01 16.38
N CYS A 166 -4.41 13.79 16.74
CA CYS A 166 -3.08 13.58 17.33
C CYS A 166 -1.92 13.68 16.33
N GLY A 167 -2.20 13.99 15.05
CA GLY A 167 -1.16 14.27 14.04
C GLY A 167 -0.72 13.09 13.17
N LYS A 168 -1.46 11.99 13.13
CA LYS A 168 -1.12 10.74 12.38
C LYS A 168 -0.88 10.98 10.89
N THR A 169 -1.89 11.49 10.19
CA THR A 169 -1.83 11.74 8.74
C THR A 169 -0.75 12.77 8.41
N THR A 170 -0.65 13.84 9.21
CA THR A 170 0.39 14.86 9.05
C THR A 170 1.79 14.27 9.14
N PHE A 171 2.04 13.35 10.08
CA PHE A 171 3.31 12.66 10.20
C PHE A 171 3.67 11.89 8.94
N PHE A 172 2.73 11.12 8.39
CA PHE A 172 2.99 10.35 7.19
C PHE A 172 3.20 11.21 5.94
N VAL A 173 2.46 12.31 5.77
CA VAL A 173 2.74 13.29 4.70
C VAL A 173 4.16 13.84 4.82
N ARG A 174 4.62 14.08 6.06
CA ARG A 174 5.96 14.62 6.34
C ARG A 174 7.09 13.59 6.22
N LEU A 175 6.81 12.34 5.93
CA LEU A 175 7.87 11.42 5.50
C LEU A 175 8.47 11.85 4.16
N LEU A 176 7.66 12.45 3.28
CA LEU A 176 8.15 12.95 2.00
C LEU A 176 8.67 14.39 2.11
N PRO A 177 9.82 14.70 1.48
CA PRO A 177 10.28 16.08 1.34
C PRO A 177 9.23 16.95 0.62
N PRO A 178 9.17 18.26 0.87
CA PRO A 178 8.09 19.13 0.39
C PRO A 178 7.81 19.02 -1.11
N HIS A 179 8.84 18.94 -1.94
CA HIS A 179 8.72 18.86 -3.39
C HIS A 179 8.22 17.50 -3.91
N LEU A 180 8.31 16.42 -3.10
CA LEU A 180 7.80 15.09 -3.43
C LEU A 180 6.42 14.79 -2.83
N ARG A 181 5.84 15.69 -2.02
CA ARG A 181 4.52 15.46 -1.39
C ARG A 181 3.38 15.40 -2.39
N THR A 182 3.57 15.88 -3.62
CA THR A 182 2.60 15.68 -4.70
C THR A 182 2.40 14.21 -5.07
N TYR A 183 3.33 13.32 -4.65
CA TYR A 183 3.25 11.86 -4.84
C TYR A 183 2.78 11.13 -3.57
N TYR A 184 2.18 11.84 -2.64
CA TYR A 184 1.45 11.27 -1.51
C TYR A 184 -0.02 11.14 -1.87
N LEU A 185 -0.58 9.94 -1.69
CA LEU A 185 -2.01 9.70 -1.86
C LEU A 185 -2.64 9.50 -0.48
N ASP A 186 -3.56 10.38 -0.11
CA ASP A 186 -4.18 10.38 1.21
C ASP A 186 -5.27 9.31 1.37
N HIS A 187 -5.93 8.92 0.28
CA HIS A 187 -7.02 7.96 0.32
C HIS A 187 -6.98 7.00 -0.87
N LEU A 188 -6.98 5.69 -0.58
CA LEU A 188 -6.98 4.63 -1.60
C LEU A 188 -8.40 4.16 -1.91
N ASN A 189 -8.84 4.31 -3.15
CA ASN A 189 -10.09 3.73 -3.62
C ASN A 189 -9.92 2.24 -3.98
N LEU A 190 -10.32 1.36 -3.07
CA LEU A 190 -10.23 -0.09 -3.25
C LEU A 190 -11.29 -0.68 -4.19
N SER A 191 -12.32 0.08 -4.52
CA SER A 191 -13.43 -0.42 -5.35
C SER A 191 -13.11 -0.41 -6.84
N ASN A 192 -12.20 0.45 -7.29
CA ASN A 192 -11.81 0.60 -8.67
C ASN A 192 -10.43 -0.03 -8.92
N LYS A 193 -10.35 -0.95 -9.90
CA LYS A 193 -9.08 -1.59 -10.28
C LYS A 193 -8.07 -0.57 -10.80
N PHE A 194 -8.52 0.35 -11.64
CA PHE A 194 -7.66 1.38 -12.25
C PHE A 194 -7.04 2.30 -11.19
N ASP A 195 -7.85 2.78 -10.23
CA ASP A 195 -7.36 3.65 -9.15
C ASP A 195 -6.29 2.94 -8.30
N LYS A 196 -6.45 1.63 -8.03
CA LYS A 196 -5.44 0.83 -7.32
C LYS A 196 -4.13 0.72 -8.09
N GLU A 197 -4.21 0.49 -9.39
CA GLU A 197 -3.03 0.38 -10.25
C GLU A 197 -2.31 1.73 -10.37
N MET A 198 -3.05 2.81 -10.52
CA MET A 198 -2.52 4.18 -10.51
C MET A 198 -1.91 4.55 -9.17
N ALA A 199 -2.53 4.14 -8.06
CA ALA A 199 -1.97 4.37 -6.73
C ALA A 199 -0.57 3.76 -6.59
N LEU A 200 -0.35 2.56 -7.12
CA LEU A 200 0.93 1.84 -7.03
C LEU A 200 2.05 2.47 -7.88
N THR A 201 1.72 3.04 -9.03
CA THR A 201 2.72 3.54 -9.99
C THR A 201 2.97 5.02 -9.89
N ASN A 202 1.95 5.82 -9.56
CA ASN A 202 2.01 7.28 -9.63
C ASN A 202 2.33 7.94 -8.29
N ASN A 203 2.42 7.15 -7.23
CA ASN A 203 2.68 7.69 -5.89
C ASN A 203 3.88 7.02 -5.26
N LEU A 204 4.53 7.72 -4.34
CA LEU A 204 5.63 7.23 -3.53
C LEU A 204 5.13 6.64 -2.20
N LEU A 205 4.08 7.24 -1.65
CA LEU A 205 3.47 6.82 -0.40
C LEU A 205 1.94 6.92 -0.49
N VAL A 206 1.25 5.87 -0.05
CA VAL A 206 -0.21 5.77 -0.07
C VAL A 206 -0.71 5.55 1.35
N ASN A 207 -1.60 6.41 1.83
CA ASN A 207 -2.25 6.24 3.11
C ASN A 207 -3.55 5.44 2.97
N ILE A 208 -3.70 4.46 3.82
CA ILE A 208 -4.96 3.76 4.05
C ILE A 208 -5.60 4.44 5.25
N ASP A 209 -6.34 5.51 4.98
CA ASP A 209 -7.04 6.24 6.03
C ASP A 209 -8.26 5.43 6.51
N GLU A 210 -8.54 5.50 7.82
CA GLU A 210 -9.61 4.73 8.46
C GLU A 210 -9.53 3.22 8.11
N LEU A 211 -8.39 2.58 8.42
CA LEU A 211 -8.13 1.16 8.11
C LEU A 211 -9.29 0.23 8.52
N ASP A 212 -9.97 0.55 9.61
CA ASP A 212 -11.12 -0.20 10.14
C ASP A 212 -12.42 0.00 9.35
N ALA A 213 -12.51 1.04 8.51
CA ALA A 213 -13.66 1.26 7.61
C ALA A 213 -13.63 0.37 6.36
N ILE A 214 -12.53 -0.36 6.11
CA ILE A 214 -12.41 -1.27 4.98
C ILE A 214 -13.36 -2.45 5.15
N ARG A 215 -14.26 -2.62 4.19
CA ARG A 215 -15.25 -3.70 4.21
C ARG A 215 -14.58 -5.08 4.07
N PRO A 216 -15.11 -6.12 4.72
CA PRO A 216 -14.57 -7.49 4.61
C PRO A 216 -14.37 -7.97 3.17
N SER A 217 -15.26 -7.56 2.24
CA SER A 217 -15.15 -7.88 0.81
C SER A 217 -13.95 -7.22 0.10
N GLN A 218 -13.40 -6.15 0.66
CA GLN A 218 -12.26 -5.41 0.11
C GLN A 218 -10.91 -5.89 0.66
N HIS A 219 -10.89 -6.66 1.77
CA HIS A 219 -9.66 -7.13 2.39
C HIS A 219 -8.80 -7.99 1.44
N ALA A 220 -9.43 -8.86 0.64
CA ALA A 220 -8.70 -9.68 -0.34
C ALA A 220 -8.05 -8.80 -1.42
N ALA A 221 -8.76 -7.78 -1.91
CA ALA A 221 -8.24 -6.83 -2.89
C ALA A 221 -7.09 -5.98 -2.31
N LEU A 222 -7.20 -5.55 -1.06
CA LEU A 222 -6.12 -4.83 -0.38
C LEU A 222 -4.87 -5.71 -0.24
N LYS A 223 -5.00 -6.94 0.27
CA LYS A 223 -3.88 -7.89 0.38
C LYS A 223 -3.18 -8.10 -0.96
N GLN A 224 -3.96 -8.31 -2.02
CA GLN A 224 -3.40 -8.44 -3.37
C GLN A 224 -2.66 -7.17 -3.81
N THR A 225 -3.21 -5.99 -3.50
CA THR A 225 -2.58 -4.72 -3.85
C THR A 225 -1.26 -4.51 -3.09
N LEU A 226 -1.22 -4.84 -1.80
CA LEU A 226 -0.02 -4.75 -0.97
C LEU A 226 1.11 -5.66 -1.46
N SER A 227 0.78 -6.85 -1.95
CA SER A 227 1.77 -7.86 -2.38
C SER A 227 2.25 -7.70 -3.82
N LYS A 228 1.64 -6.83 -4.64
CA LYS A 228 2.10 -6.62 -6.02
C LYS A 228 3.48 -5.98 -6.05
N SER A 229 4.39 -6.55 -6.84
CA SER A 229 5.72 -5.97 -7.10
C SER A 229 5.73 -5.02 -8.29
N LYS A 230 4.84 -5.23 -9.25
CA LYS A 230 4.66 -4.44 -10.47
C LYS A 230 3.19 -4.34 -10.84
N VAL A 231 2.87 -3.44 -11.73
CA VAL A 231 1.53 -3.26 -12.29
C VAL A 231 1.55 -3.62 -13.76
N ASN A 232 0.80 -4.65 -14.12
CA ASN A 232 0.50 -4.95 -15.51
C ASN A 232 -0.86 -4.33 -15.84
N GLY A 233 -0.84 -3.18 -16.49
CA GLY A 233 -2.04 -2.41 -16.77
C GLY A 233 -1.82 -1.40 -17.88
N ARG A 234 -2.93 -0.91 -18.44
CA ARG A 234 -2.90 0.11 -19.46
C ARG A 234 -2.67 1.49 -18.81
N PRO A 235 -1.62 2.25 -19.21
CA PRO A 235 -1.46 3.64 -18.76
C PRO A 235 -2.64 4.53 -19.17
N ILE A 236 -2.75 5.71 -18.54
CA ILE A 236 -3.75 6.71 -18.87
C ILE A 236 -3.60 7.10 -20.30
N TYR A 237 -3.86 6.97 -21.29
CA TYR A 237 -3.61 7.30 -22.72
C TYR A 237 -2.81 6.23 -23.47
N GLY A 238 -2.44 5.12 -22.83
CA GLY A 238 -1.76 4.01 -23.50
C GLY A 238 -2.73 3.19 -24.34
N ALA A 239 -2.26 2.69 -25.49
CA ALA A 239 -3.03 1.79 -26.36
C ALA A 239 -2.93 0.32 -25.91
N SER A 240 -1.83 -0.08 -25.26
CA SER A 240 -1.49 -1.45 -24.86
C SER A 240 -1.33 -1.60 -23.36
N GLN A 241 -1.33 -2.86 -22.88
CA GLN A 241 -0.92 -3.20 -21.52
C GLN A 241 0.59 -3.19 -21.43
N GLU A 242 1.11 -2.57 -20.38
CA GLU A 242 2.53 -2.47 -20.10
C GLU A 242 2.83 -2.89 -18.66
N ASP A 243 4.01 -3.48 -18.45
CA ASP A 243 4.54 -3.71 -17.12
C ASP A 243 5.14 -2.38 -16.62
N ARG A 244 4.55 -1.84 -15.55
CA ARG A 244 5.03 -0.60 -14.93
C ARG A 244 5.59 -0.89 -13.54
N PRO A 245 6.70 -0.24 -13.16
CA PRO A 245 7.28 -0.43 -11.83
C PRO A 245 6.32 0.08 -10.75
N ARG A 246 6.35 -0.56 -9.60
CA ARG A 246 5.70 -0.06 -8.40
C ARG A 246 6.68 0.81 -7.64
N TYR A 247 6.25 2.04 -7.34
CA TYR A 247 6.97 2.96 -6.44
C TYR A 247 6.32 3.03 -5.06
N ALA A 248 5.00 2.88 -4.98
CA ALA A 248 4.26 3.12 -3.76
C ALA A 248 4.51 2.10 -2.67
N SER A 249 4.82 2.61 -1.49
CA SER A 249 4.69 1.92 -0.21
C SER A 249 3.46 2.43 0.54
N PHE A 250 2.99 1.65 1.52
CA PHE A 250 1.75 1.95 2.21
C PHE A 250 1.99 2.30 3.67
N VAL A 251 1.14 3.17 4.19
CA VAL A 251 0.96 3.49 5.60
C VAL A 251 -0.53 3.45 5.93
N ALA A 252 -0.90 3.38 7.20
CA ALA A 252 -2.31 3.40 7.58
C ALA A 252 -2.55 4.23 8.85
N THR A 253 -3.73 4.83 8.92
CA THR A 253 -4.20 5.57 10.08
C THR A 253 -5.56 5.04 10.53
N THR A 254 -5.80 5.04 11.83
CA THR A 254 -7.11 4.69 12.39
C THR A 254 -7.27 5.28 13.80
N ASN A 255 -8.52 5.45 14.21
CA ASN A 255 -8.88 5.81 15.59
C ASN A 255 -9.31 4.57 16.40
N ASN A 256 -9.58 3.45 15.72
CA ASN A 256 -10.01 2.22 16.36
C ASN A 256 -8.80 1.51 17.02
N PRO A 257 -8.83 1.21 18.33
CA PRO A 257 -7.74 0.50 19.01
C PRO A 257 -7.56 -0.94 18.52
N HIS A 258 -8.56 -1.54 17.86
CA HIS A 258 -8.56 -2.91 17.37
C HIS A 258 -8.94 -2.98 15.88
N PRO A 259 -8.11 -2.43 14.96
CA PRO A 259 -8.49 -2.27 13.56
C PRO A 259 -8.33 -3.53 12.72
N LEU A 260 -7.68 -4.58 13.24
CA LEU A 260 -7.34 -5.77 12.47
C LEU A 260 -8.41 -6.85 12.63
N THR A 261 -8.97 -7.31 11.51
CA THR A 261 -10.03 -8.34 11.50
C THR A 261 -9.51 -9.73 11.13
N ASP A 262 -8.30 -9.82 10.55
CA ASP A 262 -7.73 -11.06 10.03
C ASP A 262 -6.41 -11.41 10.71
N VAL A 263 -6.40 -12.51 11.43
CA VAL A 263 -5.23 -13.01 12.16
C VAL A 263 -4.05 -13.32 11.23
N THR A 264 -4.33 -13.97 10.08
CA THR A 264 -3.28 -14.40 9.14
C THR A 264 -2.71 -13.24 8.33
N GLY A 265 -3.54 -12.23 8.04
CA GLY A 265 -3.15 -11.02 7.32
C GLY A 265 -2.48 -9.98 8.19
N SER A 266 -2.59 -10.10 9.52
CA SER A 266 -2.06 -9.14 10.50
C SER A 266 -0.54 -8.94 10.40
N ARG A 267 0.19 -9.92 9.94
CA ARG A 267 1.66 -9.86 9.73
C ARG A 267 2.13 -8.70 8.84
N ARG A 268 1.23 -8.09 8.07
CA ARG A 268 1.54 -6.95 7.19
C ARG A 268 1.53 -5.62 7.91
N TYR A 269 0.94 -5.54 9.08
CA TYR A 269 0.76 -4.28 9.78
C TYR A 269 1.77 -4.11 10.90
N ILE A 270 2.46 -2.96 10.93
CA ILE A 270 3.32 -2.57 12.05
C ILE A 270 2.50 -1.59 12.89
N CYS A 271 1.70 -2.13 13.81
CA CYS A 271 0.76 -1.34 14.59
C CYS A 271 1.44 -0.61 15.74
N MET A 272 1.13 0.67 15.90
CA MET A 272 1.64 1.54 16.94
C MET A 272 0.52 2.38 17.52
N THR A 273 0.36 2.34 18.83
CA THR A 273 -0.64 3.18 19.53
C THR A 273 0.00 4.46 20.03
N ILE A 274 -0.54 5.59 19.61
CA ILE A 274 -0.24 6.89 20.21
C ILE A 274 -0.99 6.97 21.54
N PRO A 275 -0.28 7.07 22.68
CA PRO A 275 -0.92 7.09 24.00
C PRO A 275 -1.93 8.25 24.13
N TYR A 276 -3.00 8.01 24.87
CA TYR A 276 -4.03 9.02 25.08
C TYR A 276 -3.45 10.31 25.67
N GLY A 277 -3.87 11.45 25.14
CA GLY A 277 -3.37 12.77 25.54
C GLY A 277 -1.95 13.10 25.03
N LYS A 278 -1.33 12.23 24.23
CA LYS A 278 -0.07 12.53 23.55
C LYS A 278 -0.31 12.90 22.09
N TYR A 279 0.57 13.75 21.58
CA TYR A 279 0.55 14.23 20.22
C TYR A 279 1.88 13.87 19.53
N ILE A 280 1.80 13.59 18.24
CA ILE A 280 2.99 13.38 17.42
C ILE A 280 3.68 14.74 17.22
N ASP A 281 4.99 14.79 17.39
CA ASP A 281 5.76 16.02 17.13
C ASP A 281 5.88 16.25 15.61
N ASN A 282 4.97 17.07 15.11
CA ASN A 282 4.96 17.50 13.70
C ASN A 282 5.53 18.92 13.52
N THR A 283 6.15 19.52 14.54
CA THR A 283 6.58 20.94 14.51
C THR A 283 8.03 21.12 14.08
N GLY A 284 8.93 20.21 14.52
CA GLY A 284 10.34 20.30 14.21
C GLY A 284 10.69 20.09 12.74
N GLU A 285 11.78 20.67 12.28
CA GLU A 285 12.32 20.42 10.94
C GLU A 285 12.82 18.99 10.79
N ILE A 286 12.76 18.47 9.58
CA ILE A 286 13.32 17.18 9.17
C ILE A 286 14.37 17.49 8.13
N ASP A 287 15.61 17.09 8.43
CA ASP A 287 16.68 17.11 7.44
C ASP A 287 16.48 15.92 6.49
N TYR A 288 15.72 16.15 5.42
CA TYR A 288 15.39 15.11 4.46
C TYR A 288 16.60 14.60 3.70
N ASP A 289 17.55 15.49 3.40
CA ASP A 289 18.72 15.13 2.62
C ASP A 289 19.61 14.18 3.41
N GLN A 290 19.82 14.45 4.69
CA GLN A 290 20.56 13.54 5.56
C GLN A 290 19.79 12.28 5.93
N LEU A 291 18.46 12.38 6.10
CA LEU A 291 17.60 11.23 6.34
C LEU A 291 17.72 10.20 5.20
N TYR A 292 17.56 10.64 3.96
CA TYR A 292 17.61 9.73 2.82
C TYR A 292 19.05 9.37 2.43
N ALA A 293 20.03 10.21 2.70
CA ALA A 293 21.45 9.86 2.58
C ALA A 293 21.84 8.74 3.54
N GLN A 294 21.34 8.74 4.80
CA GLN A 294 21.48 7.62 5.72
C GLN A 294 20.91 6.34 5.16
N VAL A 295 19.65 6.37 4.69
CA VAL A 295 18.96 5.18 4.15
C VAL A 295 19.70 4.63 2.93
N LEU A 296 20.17 5.50 2.03
CA LEU A 296 21.01 5.09 0.89
C LEU A 296 22.33 4.45 1.32
N TYR A 297 23.00 4.99 2.33
CA TYR A 297 24.20 4.42 2.87
C TYR A 297 23.96 3.03 3.47
N GLU A 298 22.88 2.88 4.27
CA GLU A 298 22.47 1.60 4.83
C GLU A 298 22.20 0.56 3.72
N LEU A 299 21.53 0.95 2.63
CA LEU A 299 21.20 0.06 1.52
C LEU A 299 22.42 -0.26 0.64
N ARG A 300 23.19 0.75 0.22
CA ARG A 300 24.23 0.61 -0.80
C ARG A 300 25.57 0.17 -0.23
N VAL A 301 25.94 0.66 0.97
CA VAL A 301 27.23 0.43 1.60
C VAL A 301 27.15 -0.67 2.66
N GLN A 302 26.27 -0.54 3.64
CA GLN A 302 26.12 -1.53 4.70
C GLN A 302 25.40 -2.80 4.25
N LYS A 303 24.67 -2.75 3.13
CA LYS A 303 23.84 -3.86 2.64
C LYS A 303 22.82 -4.33 3.69
N SER A 304 22.31 -3.38 4.47
CA SER A 304 21.32 -3.66 5.50
C SER A 304 20.04 -4.24 4.87
N PRO A 305 19.39 -5.25 5.49
CA PRO A 305 18.18 -5.82 4.96
C PRO A 305 17.04 -4.77 4.91
N TYR A 306 16.29 -4.80 3.83
CA TYR A 306 15.09 -3.99 3.61
C TYR A 306 13.81 -4.84 3.56
N TRP A 307 13.90 -6.08 4.00
CA TRP A 307 12.80 -7.02 4.15
C TRP A 307 12.82 -7.60 5.57
N PHE A 308 11.68 -8.13 6.00
CA PHE A 308 11.55 -8.82 7.27
C PHE A 308 11.81 -10.31 7.09
N ASN A 309 12.62 -10.91 7.97
CA ASN A 309 12.80 -12.34 8.01
C ASN A 309 11.58 -13.04 8.68
N ASN A 310 11.55 -14.38 8.64
CA ASN A 310 10.41 -15.14 9.15
C ASN A 310 10.16 -14.94 10.65
N ASP A 311 11.22 -14.77 11.45
CA ASP A 311 11.11 -14.56 12.90
C ASP A 311 10.54 -13.18 13.20
N GLU A 312 10.99 -12.15 12.50
CA GLU A 312 10.44 -10.78 12.59
C GLU A 312 8.97 -10.74 12.15
N VAL A 313 8.62 -11.43 11.06
CA VAL A 313 7.23 -11.54 10.61
C VAL A 313 6.36 -12.24 11.65
N ALA A 314 6.84 -13.34 12.26
CA ALA A 314 6.13 -14.05 13.33
C ALA A 314 5.98 -13.16 14.57
N ARG A 315 7.02 -12.39 14.90
CA ARG A 315 7.00 -11.46 16.03
C ARG A 315 6.01 -10.30 15.81
N ILE A 316 6.00 -9.69 14.63
CA ILE A 316 5.02 -8.65 14.25
C ILE A 316 3.61 -9.22 14.38
N GLN A 317 3.37 -10.43 13.88
CA GLN A 317 2.06 -11.08 13.99
C GLN A 317 1.65 -11.32 15.45
N GLN A 318 2.59 -11.70 16.33
CA GLN A 318 2.34 -11.85 17.77
C GLN A 318 1.98 -10.52 18.44
N LEU A 319 2.70 -9.44 18.13
CA LEU A 319 2.40 -8.09 18.64
C LEU A 319 1.00 -7.64 18.21
N ASN A 320 0.61 -7.96 16.98
CA ASN A 320 -0.67 -7.58 16.39
C ASN A 320 -1.88 -8.34 16.98
N LEU A 321 -1.68 -9.38 17.78
CA LEU A 321 -2.79 -10.01 18.52
C LEU A 321 -3.51 -9.01 19.45
N ASN A 322 -2.81 -7.98 19.94
CA ASN A 322 -3.38 -6.92 20.76
C ASN A 322 -4.27 -5.95 19.98
N TYR A 323 -4.15 -5.92 18.66
CA TYR A 323 -4.85 -5.02 17.74
C TYR A 323 -5.96 -5.70 16.94
N LEU A 324 -6.21 -6.99 17.21
CA LEU A 324 -7.31 -7.72 16.57
C LEU A 324 -8.65 -7.24 17.12
N GLU A 325 -9.64 -7.16 16.22
CA GLU A 325 -11.02 -6.85 16.57
C GLU A 325 -11.51 -7.74 17.70
N GLN A 326 -11.91 -7.13 18.79
CA GLN A 326 -12.50 -7.84 19.91
C GLN A 326 -13.99 -8.03 19.63
N LYS A 327 -14.35 -9.19 19.14
CA LYS A 327 -15.77 -9.58 19.06
C LYS A 327 -16.29 -9.87 20.47
N ASP A 328 -17.51 -9.41 20.75
CA ASP A 328 -18.19 -9.81 21.99
C ASP A 328 -18.24 -11.36 22.06
N ILE A 329 -17.97 -11.91 23.24
CA ILE A 329 -18.03 -13.35 23.46
C ILE A 329 -19.38 -13.92 23.06
N ALA A 330 -20.48 -13.15 23.20
CA ALA A 330 -21.80 -13.58 22.76
C ALA A 330 -21.88 -13.77 21.23
N ASP A 331 -21.27 -12.89 20.45
CA ASP A 331 -21.22 -13.01 19.00
C ASP A 331 -20.28 -14.14 18.56
N ILE A 332 -19.16 -14.30 19.24
CA ILE A 332 -18.24 -15.43 19.00
C ILE A 332 -18.96 -16.77 19.26
N VAL A 333 -19.71 -16.86 20.36
CA VAL A 333 -20.50 -18.07 20.68
C VAL A 333 -21.51 -18.36 19.57
N ARG A 334 -22.25 -17.37 19.08
CA ARG A 334 -23.20 -17.53 17.97
C ARG A 334 -22.56 -17.99 16.68
N ILE A 335 -21.32 -17.57 16.42
CA ILE A 335 -20.55 -17.96 15.23
C ILE A 335 -19.98 -19.38 15.38
N CYS A 336 -19.52 -19.74 16.56
CA CYS A 336 -18.86 -21.03 16.80
C CYS A 336 -19.83 -22.16 17.14
N PHE A 337 -20.98 -21.85 17.75
CA PHE A 337 -21.88 -22.85 18.27
C PHE A 337 -23.35 -22.49 17.99
N ARG A 338 -24.16 -23.53 17.78
CA ARG A 338 -25.62 -23.41 17.77
C ARG A 338 -26.23 -24.34 18.79
N LYS A 339 -27.48 -24.11 19.12
CA LYS A 339 -28.29 -25.04 19.94
C LYS A 339 -28.67 -26.26 19.12
N PRO A 340 -28.75 -27.44 19.73
CA PRO A 340 -29.27 -28.62 19.06
C PRO A 340 -30.78 -28.48 18.79
N GLU A 341 -31.24 -29.03 17.69
CA GLU A 341 -32.67 -29.21 17.40
C GLU A 341 -33.21 -30.43 18.17
N PRO A 342 -34.54 -30.53 18.40
CA PRO A 342 -35.14 -31.67 19.05
C PRO A 342 -34.75 -32.99 18.35
N GLY A 343 -34.14 -33.94 19.10
CA GLY A 343 -33.68 -35.22 18.56
C GLY A 343 -32.27 -35.22 17.94
N GLU A 344 -31.60 -34.07 17.90
CA GLU A 344 -30.24 -33.98 17.37
C GLU A 344 -29.17 -34.31 18.40
N LEU A 345 -28.17 -35.11 17.99
CA LEU A 345 -27.04 -35.45 18.85
C LEU A 345 -26.16 -34.24 19.11
N ALA A 346 -26.17 -33.73 20.33
CA ALA A 346 -25.37 -32.59 20.76
C ALA A 346 -24.12 -33.07 21.53
N GLN A 347 -23.07 -32.23 21.42
CA GLN A 347 -21.88 -32.41 22.27
C GLN A 347 -22.08 -31.67 23.59
N SER A 348 -21.71 -32.35 24.68
CA SER A 348 -21.73 -31.76 26.03
C SER A 348 -20.34 -31.23 26.35
N MET A 349 -20.21 -29.90 26.48
CA MET A 349 -18.93 -29.22 26.70
C MET A 349 -18.98 -28.27 27.87
N ASN A 350 -17.93 -28.31 28.72
CA ASN A 350 -17.73 -27.29 29.76
C ASN A 350 -17.12 -25.99 29.16
N CYS A 351 -17.11 -24.91 29.97
CA CYS A 351 -16.55 -23.62 29.52
C CYS A 351 -15.06 -23.70 29.15
N GLU A 352 -14.31 -24.64 29.68
CA GLU A 352 -12.91 -24.85 29.35
C GLU A 352 -12.75 -25.34 27.91
N ARG A 353 -13.51 -26.39 27.56
CA ARG A 353 -13.50 -26.95 26.21
C ARG A 353 -14.07 -25.99 25.17
N LEU A 354 -15.13 -25.26 25.52
CA LEU A 354 -15.67 -24.20 24.67
C LEU A 354 -14.64 -23.10 24.41
N LEU A 355 -13.90 -22.69 25.44
CA LEU A 355 -12.89 -21.65 25.34
C LEU A 355 -11.67 -22.09 24.52
N GLU A 356 -11.26 -23.37 24.60
CA GLU A 356 -10.23 -23.93 23.73
C GLU A 356 -10.59 -23.82 22.25
N ILE A 357 -11.85 -24.13 21.88
CA ILE A 357 -12.33 -24.00 20.53
C ILE A 357 -12.37 -22.54 20.11
N ILE A 358 -12.89 -21.66 20.97
CA ILE A 358 -12.96 -20.22 20.74
C ILE A 358 -11.56 -19.63 20.55
N THR A 359 -10.60 -19.93 21.42
CA THR A 359 -9.24 -19.34 21.33
C THR A 359 -8.46 -19.83 20.12
N LYS A 360 -8.75 -21.04 19.65
CA LYS A 360 -8.17 -21.56 18.41
C LYS A 360 -8.66 -20.79 17.17
N GLU A 361 -9.93 -20.40 17.13
CA GLU A 361 -10.54 -19.64 16.04
C GLU A 361 -10.36 -18.12 16.21
N TYR A 362 -10.33 -17.64 17.46
CA TYR A 362 -10.20 -16.23 17.85
C TYR A 362 -9.06 -16.06 18.86
N PRO A 363 -7.78 -16.02 18.40
CA PRO A 363 -6.61 -15.91 19.28
C PRO A 363 -6.57 -14.63 20.14
N SER A 364 -7.35 -13.61 19.78
CA SER A 364 -7.52 -12.39 20.59
C SER A 364 -8.25 -12.62 21.91
N VAL A 365 -9.03 -13.73 22.03
CA VAL A 365 -9.72 -14.10 23.26
C VAL A 365 -8.72 -14.80 24.20
N LYS A 366 -8.38 -14.14 25.31
CA LYS A 366 -7.46 -14.73 26.30
C LYS A 366 -8.19 -15.74 27.19
N ALA A 367 -7.62 -16.95 27.35
CA ALA A 367 -8.15 -17.97 28.20
C ALA A 367 -7.85 -17.68 29.70
N THR A 368 -8.53 -16.67 30.26
CA THR A 368 -8.43 -16.30 31.67
C THR A 368 -9.60 -16.87 32.49
N HIS A 369 -9.46 -16.91 33.83
CA HIS A 369 -10.56 -17.26 34.71
C HIS A 369 -11.78 -16.34 34.52
N GLY A 370 -11.54 -15.04 34.38
CA GLY A 370 -12.60 -14.05 34.10
C GLY A 370 -13.35 -14.33 32.80
N THR A 371 -12.63 -14.70 31.73
CA THR A 371 -13.22 -15.05 30.44
C THR A 371 -14.06 -16.31 30.52
N LYS A 372 -13.62 -17.35 31.30
CA LYS A 372 -14.42 -18.58 31.57
C LYS A 372 -15.73 -18.26 32.29
N VAL A 373 -15.67 -17.41 33.33
CA VAL A 373 -16.86 -16.98 34.07
C VAL A 373 -17.83 -16.20 33.18
N TYR A 374 -17.30 -15.26 32.38
CA TYR A 374 -18.09 -14.48 31.46
C TYR A 374 -18.72 -15.34 30.36
N LEU A 375 -17.98 -16.29 29.78
CA LEU A 375 -18.49 -17.27 28.82
C LEU A 375 -19.65 -18.09 29.40
N GLY A 376 -19.53 -18.57 30.63
CA GLY A 376 -20.61 -19.30 31.29
C GLY A 376 -21.88 -18.47 31.48
N LYS A 377 -21.75 -17.20 31.86
CA LYS A 377 -22.90 -16.27 31.90
C LYS A 377 -23.50 -16.04 30.49
N THR A 378 -22.68 -15.86 29.51
CA THR A 378 -23.10 -15.65 28.10
C THR A 378 -23.84 -16.86 27.54
N MET A 379 -23.36 -18.09 27.80
CA MET A 379 -24.03 -19.32 27.35
C MET A 379 -25.43 -19.45 27.93
N ARG A 380 -25.60 -19.11 29.23
CA ARG A 380 -26.93 -19.07 29.88
C ARG A 380 -27.83 -17.99 29.30
N THR A 381 -27.29 -16.78 29.12
CA THR A 381 -28.04 -15.64 28.51
C THR A 381 -28.50 -15.95 27.10
N LEU A 382 -27.68 -16.65 26.33
CA LEU A 382 -28.04 -17.11 24.98
C LEU A 382 -28.99 -18.33 25.01
N GLY A 383 -29.32 -18.88 26.20
CA GLY A 383 -30.28 -19.96 26.40
C GLY A 383 -29.79 -21.33 25.94
N PHE A 384 -28.48 -21.62 26.03
CA PHE A 384 -27.99 -22.98 25.84
C PHE A 384 -28.37 -23.84 27.09
N GLU A 385 -28.89 -25.04 26.82
CA GLU A 385 -29.20 -25.99 27.91
C GLU A 385 -27.90 -26.42 28.64
N SER A 386 -27.94 -26.37 29.95
CA SER A 386 -26.82 -26.83 30.79
C SER A 386 -27.20 -27.95 31.71
N THR A 387 -26.27 -28.87 31.91
CA THR A 387 -26.36 -29.96 32.94
C THR A 387 -25.15 -29.82 33.83
N ASP A 388 -25.37 -29.90 35.17
CA ASP A 388 -24.28 -29.89 36.14
C ASP A 388 -23.70 -31.28 36.28
N CYS A 389 -22.39 -31.39 36.06
CA CYS A 389 -21.64 -32.63 36.24
C CYS A 389 -20.47 -32.34 37.17
N GLY A 390 -20.53 -32.82 38.42
CA GLY A 390 -19.44 -32.63 39.39
C GLY A 390 -19.12 -31.16 39.71
N HIS A 391 -20.14 -30.33 39.94
CA HIS A 391 -20.04 -28.87 40.17
C HIS A 391 -19.54 -28.03 38.98
N VAL A 392 -19.45 -28.63 37.77
CA VAL A 392 -19.09 -27.91 36.51
C VAL A 392 -20.28 -27.94 35.56
N ALA A 393 -20.68 -26.75 35.08
CA ALA A 393 -21.74 -26.64 34.07
C ALA A 393 -21.23 -27.13 32.72
N HIS A 394 -21.98 -28.05 32.12
CA HIS A 394 -21.78 -28.53 30.73
C HIS A 394 -22.94 -28.08 29.88
N TYR A 395 -22.62 -27.49 28.71
CA TYR A 395 -23.60 -26.96 27.79
C TYR A 395 -23.77 -27.88 26.58
N LYS A 396 -25.02 -28.13 26.18
CA LYS A 396 -25.31 -28.87 24.96
C LYS A 396 -25.15 -27.94 23.74
N VAL A 397 -24.18 -28.23 22.89
CA VAL A 397 -23.80 -27.41 21.74
C VAL A 397 -23.59 -28.26 20.49
N ILE A 398 -23.78 -27.61 19.32
CA ILE A 398 -23.32 -28.12 18.03
C ILE A 398 -22.31 -27.13 17.49
N PRO A 399 -21.03 -27.54 17.30
CA PRO A 399 -20.02 -26.69 16.69
C PRO A 399 -20.37 -26.40 15.23
N LEU A 400 -20.41 -25.12 14.83
CA LEU A 400 -20.70 -24.67 13.46
C LEU A 400 -19.45 -24.64 12.57
N LYS A 401 -18.28 -24.45 13.16
CA LYS A 401 -16.98 -24.57 12.50
C LYS A 401 -16.31 -25.85 13.00
N ALA A 402 -16.60 -26.97 12.36
CA ALA A 402 -15.75 -28.14 12.45
C ALA A 402 -14.51 -27.82 11.59
N SER A 403 -13.30 -27.88 12.17
CA SER A 403 -12.07 -28.01 11.40
C SER A 403 -12.32 -29.04 10.30
N SER A 404 -12.04 -28.69 9.05
CA SER A 404 -12.22 -29.54 7.87
C SER A 404 -11.23 -30.73 7.80
N LYS A 405 -10.99 -31.36 8.95
CA LYS A 405 -10.33 -32.66 9.11
C LYS A 405 -11.08 -33.41 10.18
N ARG A 406 -12.26 -33.97 9.79
CA ARG A 406 -12.68 -35.19 10.44
C ARG A 406 -11.72 -36.29 10.00
N GLU A 407 -10.82 -36.70 10.87
CA GLU A 407 -10.32 -38.07 10.80
C GLU A 407 -11.54 -38.96 11.00
N PRO A 408 -11.81 -39.92 10.09
CA PRO A 408 -12.92 -40.84 10.25
C PRO A 408 -12.71 -41.66 11.53
N SER A 409 -13.60 -41.47 12.50
CA SER A 409 -13.51 -42.08 13.83
C SER A 409 -13.98 -43.53 13.89
N SER A 410 -14.31 -44.14 12.73
CA SER A 410 -14.60 -45.58 12.66
C SER A 410 -14.20 -46.18 11.33
N LEU A 411 -13.73 -47.43 11.36
CA LEU A 411 -13.40 -48.27 10.19
C LEU A 411 -14.60 -48.44 9.22
N LEU A 412 -15.82 -48.25 9.68
CA LEU A 412 -17.04 -48.31 8.86
C LEU A 412 -17.21 -47.08 7.95
N GLU A 413 -16.89 -45.85 8.44
CA GLU A 413 -16.95 -44.64 7.62
C GLU A 413 -15.86 -44.62 6.56
N MET A 414 -14.68 -45.21 6.84
CA MET A 414 -13.61 -45.39 5.84
C MET A 414 -14.04 -46.34 4.70
N ALA A 415 -14.74 -47.40 5.00
CA ALA A 415 -15.23 -48.36 4.02
C ALA A 415 -16.35 -47.80 3.15
N GLU A 416 -17.21 -46.92 3.64
CA GLU A 416 -18.24 -46.25 2.88
C GLU A 416 -17.66 -45.16 1.96
N HIS A 417 -16.65 -44.41 2.41
CA HIS A 417 -15.94 -43.42 1.59
C HIS A 417 -15.10 -44.08 0.45
N GLU A 418 -14.58 -45.25 0.69
CA GLU A 418 -13.82 -46.02 -0.31
C GLU A 418 -14.73 -46.60 -1.38
N LYS A 419 -15.93 -47.09 -1.00
CA LYS A 419 -16.98 -47.56 -1.93
C LYS A 419 -17.54 -46.40 -2.76
N ALA A 420 -17.72 -45.20 -2.19
CA ALA A 420 -18.17 -44.02 -2.93
C ALA A 420 -17.12 -43.53 -3.96
N ARG A 421 -15.83 -43.67 -3.67
CA ARG A 421 -14.72 -43.33 -4.60
C ARG A 421 -14.58 -44.35 -5.74
N GLN A 422 -14.90 -45.61 -5.53
CA GLN A 422 -14.85 -46.63 -6.58
C GLN A 422 -16.02 -46.50 -7.55
N ASN A 423 -17.20 -46.07 -7.10
CA ASN A 423 -18.36 -45.87 -7.98
C ASN A 423 -18.29 -44.62 -8.87
N VAL A 424 -17.39 -43.65 -8.59
CA VAL A 424 -17.16 -42.47 -9.43
C VAL A 424 -16.11 -42.72 -10.53
N LYS A 425 -15.40 -43.86 -10.49
CA LYS A 425 -14.41 -44.23 -11.53
C LYS A 425 -14.94 -45.17 -12.59
N VAL A 426 -16.22 -45.54 -12.58
CA VAL A 426 -16.86 -46.50 -13.51
C VAL A 426 -18.10 -45.87 -14.21
N ALA A 427 -18.26 -44.52 -14.14
CA ALA A 427 -19.28 -43.81 -14.93
C ALA A 427 -18.63 -42.81 -15.89
#